data_0846f77145fde8abc4e3897ba477f0ad
#
_entry.id   0846f77145fde8abc4e3897ba477f0ad
#
_cell.length_a   1.000
_cell.length_b   1.000
_cell.length_c   1.000
_cell.angle_alpha   90.00
_cell.angle_beta   90.00
_cell.angle_gamma   90.00
#
_symmetry.space_group_name_H-M   'P 1'
#
loop_
_entity.id
_entity.type
_entity.pdbx_description
1 polymer ?
#
loop_
_entity_poly.entity_id
_entity_poly.type
_entity_poly.pdbx_seq_one_letter_code
_entity_poly.pdbx_strand_id
1 'polypeptide(L)'
;MRDDEFEWDDRKAARNLRHHAVSFELARLAFADPRAIDRLDLDESDEDRMLLTGLVGDVLLTICFTERGSRKRIISARRASQREKTEYSEQNT
;
A
#
# COMPACT_ATOMS: atom_id res chain seq x y z
N MET A 1 -12.22 10.06 -0.88
CA MET A 1 -11.68 10.46 0.44
C MET A 1 -10.42 11.30 0.24
N ARG A 2 -10.27 12.30 1.06
CA ARG A 2 -9.09 13.17 1.00
C ARG A 2 -8.88 13.83 2.36
N ASP A 3 -7.69 13.65 2.93
CA ASP A 3 -7.27 14.38 4.14
C ASP A 3 -5.89 14.98 3.90
N ASP A 4 -5.17 15.37 4.95
CA ASP A 4 -3.87 16.04 4.79
C ASP A 4 -2.77 15.12 4.29
N GLU A 5 -2.90 13.81 4.50
CA GLU A 5 -1.86 12.82 4.19
C GLU A 5 -2.22 11.89 3.04
N PHE A 6 -3.51 11.57 2.90
CA PHE A 6 -3.96 10.54 1.96
C PHE A 6 -5.14 11.02 1.13
N GLU A 7 -5.29 10.39 -0.03
CA GLU A 7 -6.49 10.53 -0.85
C GLU A 7 -6.72 9.23 -1.61
N TRP A 8 -7.98 8.99 -2.00
CA TRP A 8 -8.33 7.86 -2.87
C TRP A 8 -9.71 8.03 -3.46
N ASP A 9 -9.95 7.29 -4.53
CA ASP A 9 -11.25 7.21 -5.19
C ASP A 9 -12.13 6.21 -4.43
N ASP A 10 -13.32 6.65 -4.00
CA ASP A 10 -14.20 5.80 -3.18
C ASP A 10 -14.69 4.56 -3.92
N ARG A 11 -14.83 4.64 -5.24
CA ARG A 11 -15.23 3.47 -6.04
C ARG A 11 -14.12 2.43 -6.09
N LYS A 12 -12.88 2.88 -6.22
CA LYS A 12 -11.72 1.98 -6.18
C LYS A 12 -11.57 1.35 -4.81
N ALA A 13 -11.81 2.11 -3.75
CA ALA A 13 -11.77 1.59 -2.39
C ALA A 13 -12.80 0.49 -2.19
N ALA A 14 -14.04 0.69 -2.66
CA ALA A 14 -15.10 -0.32 -2.55
C ALA A 14 -14.76 -1.57 -3.36
N ARG A 15 -14.24 -1.40 -4.57
CA ARG A 15 -13.83 -2.51 -5.43
C ARG A 15 -12.70 -3.30 -4.79
N ASN A 16 -11.72 -2.60 -4.23
CA ASN A 16 -10.59 -3.23 -3.57
C ASN A 16 -11.03 -4.09 -2.38
N LEU A 17 -11.95 -3.57 -1.59
CA LEU A 17 -12.49 -4.30 -0.44
C LEU A 17 -13.16 -5.60 -0.88
N ARG A 18 -13.91 -5.57 -2.00
CA ARG A 18 -14.55 -6.77 -2.54
C ARG A 18 -13.54 -7.78 -3.06
N HIS A 19 -12.48 -7.32 -3.73
CA HIS A 19 -11.51 -8.22 -4.38
C HIS A 19 -10.45 -8.75 -3.43
N HIS A 20 -10.02 -7.94 -2.48
CA HIS A 20 -8.86 -8.27 -1.63
C HIS A 20 -9.18 -8.32 -0.15
N ALA A 21 -10.41 -7.96 0.23
CA ALA A 21 -10.84 -7.89 1.63
C ALA A 21 -9.97 -6.95 2.47
N VAL A 22 -9.40 -5.92 1.85
CA VAL A 22 -8.58 -4.91 2.52
C VAL A 22 -9.17 -3.54 2.22
N SER A 23 -9.52 -2.80 3.28
CA SER A 23 -10.00 -1.43 3.14
C SER A 23 -8.81 -0.48 2.98
N PHE A 24 -9.03 0.64 2.32
CA PHE A 24 -7.98 1.67 2.21
C PHE A 24 -7.77 2.36 3.56
N GLU A 25 -8.81 2.44 4.39
CA GLU A 25 -8.68 2.96 5.77
C GLU A 25 -7.68 2.14 6.59
N LEU A 26 -7.72 0.82 6.42
CA LEU A 26 -6.77 -0.07 7.08
C LEU A 26 -5.40 0.02 6.42
N ALA A 27 -5.38 0.02 5.08
CA ALA A 27 -4.14 0.03 4.30
C ALA A 27 -3.25 1.23 4.61
N ARG A 28 -3.83 2.40 4.84
CA ARG A 28 -3.05 3.61 5.14
C ARG A 28 -2.18 3.45 6.38
N LEU A 29 -2.56 2.58 7.30
CA LEU A 29 -1.81 2.35 8.53
C LEU A 29 -0.46 1.67 8.27
N ALA A 30 -0.31 0.99 7.12
CA ALA A 30 0.97 0.38 6.76
C ALA A 30 2.08 1.42 6.58
N PHE A 31 1.73 2.64 6.22
CA PHE A 31 2.69 3.74 6.06
C PHE A 31 3.29 4.20 7.38
N ALA A 32 2.67 3.85 8.51
CA ALA A 32 3.18 4.18 9.83
C ALA A 32 4.15 3.12 10.37
N ASP A 33 4.30 2.01 9.67
CA ASP A 33 5.27 0.98 10.05
C ASP A 33 6.68 1.50 9.75
N PRO A 34 7.54 1.70 10.78
CA PRO A 34 8.90 2.22 10.55
C PRO A 34 9.78 1.24 9.79
N ARG A 35 9.36 -0.03 9.66
CA ARG A 35 10.08 -1.06 8.93
C ARG A 35 9.51 -1.32 7.55
N ALA A 36 8.51 -0.54 7.14
CA ALA A 36 7.93 -0.69 5.80
C ALA A 36 9.01 -0.49 4.73
N ILE A 37 8.91 -1.27 3.67
CA ILE A 37 9.82 -1.15 2.53
C ILE A 37 9.01 -0.75 1.31
N ASP A 38 9.59 0.13 0.49
CA ASP A 38 8.93 0.55 -0.74
C ASP A 38 9.82 0.29 -1.95
N ARG A 39 9.19 0.22 -3.11
CA ARG A 39 9.88 0.00 -4.37
C ARG A 39 9.01 0.54 -5.51
N LEU A 40 9.65 0.74 -6.67
CA LEU A 40 8.92 1.11 -7.87
C LEU A 40 8.06 -0.06 -8.35
N ASP A 41 6.86 0.23 -8.85
CA ASP A 41 6.00 -0.77 -9.46
C ASP A 41 6.41 -0.92 -10.93
N LEU A 42 7.33 -1.86 -11.18
CA LEU A 42 7.91 -2.07 -12.50
C LEU A 42 6.98 -2.79 -13.48
N ASP A 43 5.90 -3.38 -12.98
CA ASP A 43 4.95 -4.11 -13.81
C ASP A 43 3.91 -3.21 -14.46
N GLU A 44 3.88 -1.93 -14.06
CA GLU A 44 2.94 -0.95 -14.59
C GLU A 44 3.65 0.03 -15.51
N SER A 45 2.94 0.47 -16.55
CA SER A 45 3.46 1.48 -17.47
C SER A 45 3.47 2.89 -16.87
N ASP A 46 2.77 3.08 -15.78
CA ASP A 46 2.70 4.35 -15.06
C ASP A 46 3.95 4.51 -14.19
N GLU A 47 4.80 5.44 -14.55
CA GLU A 47 6.10 5.64 -13.92
C GLU A 47 6.06 6.08 -12.48
N ASP A 48 4.92 6.62 -12.04
CA ASP A 48 4.81 7.20 -10.70
C ASP A 48 4.29 6.23 -9.64
N ARG A 49 4.02 4.99 -10.01
CA ARG A 49 3.48 4.02 -9.06
C ARG A 49 4.56 3.41 -8.20
N MET A 50 4.25 3.35 -6.91
CA MET A 50 5.10 2.75 -5.89
C MET A 50 4.32 1.63 -5.20
N LEU A 51 5.06 0.64 -4.69
CA LEU A 51 4.51 -0.41 -3.85
C LEU A 51 5.18 -0.31 -2.48
N LEU A 52 4.36 -0.25 -1.43
CA LEU A 52 4.87 -0.26 -0.05
C LEU A 52 4.36 -1.51 0.64
N THR A 53 5.28 -2.28 1.23
CA THR A 53 4.94 -3.45 2.06
C THR A 53 5.19 -3.07 3.50
N GLY A 54 4.14 -3.12 4.31
CA GLY A 54 4.20 -2.74 5.71
C GLY A 54 3.25 -3.54 6.56
N LEU A 55 3.52 -3.56 7.86
CA LEU A 55 2.77 -4.33 8.83
C LEU A 55 1.63 -3.49 9.42
N VAL A 56 0.44 -4.06 9.44
CA VAL A 56 -0.72 -3.49 10.12
C VAL A 56 -1.21 -4.55 11.10
N GLY A 57 -1.01 -4.30 12.39
CA GLY A 57 -1.23 -5.36 13.39
C GLY A 57 -0.25 -6.50 13.14
N ASP A 58 -0.76 -7.68 12.86
CA ASP A 58 0.05 -8.86 12.56
C ASP A 58 -0.03 -9.30 11.09
N VAL A 59 -0.55 -8.41 10.22
CA VAL A 59 -0.75 -8.71 8.81
C VAL A 59 0.11 -7.79 7.95
N LEU A 60 0.88 -8.37 7.03
CA LEU A 60 1.64 -7.60 6.04
C LEU A 60 0.75 -7.29 4.85
N LEU A 61 0.69 -6.00 4.49
CA LEU A 61 -0.06 -5.52 3.34
C LEU A 61 0.90 -4.90 2.33
N THR A 62 0.54 -4.99 1.06
CA THR A 62 1.25 -4.27 -0.01
C THR A 62 0.27 -3.29 -0.64
N ILE A 63 0.67 -2.02 -0.66
CA ILE A 63 -0.17 -0.92 -1.11
C ILE A 63 0.46 -0.30 -2.35
N CYS A 64 -0.33 -0.18 -3.43
CA CYS A 64 0.07 0.56 -4.61
C CYS A 64 -0.41 2.00 -4.45
N PHE A 65 0.49 2.96 -4.64
CA PHE A 65 0.16 4.36 -4.44
C PHE A 65 1.02 5.25 -5.34
N THR A 66 0.60 6.51 -5.48
CA THR A 66 1.40 7.56 -6.12
C THR A 66 1.53 8.74 -5.17
N GLU A 67 2.60 9.53 -5.34
CA GLU A 67 2.75 10.79 -4.62
C GLU A 67 1.96 11.87 -5.35
N ARG A 68 1.18 12.63 -4.60
CA ARG A 68 0.38 13.75 -5.11
C ARG A 68 0.58 14.97 -4.21
N GLY A 69 1.62 15.76 -4.51
CA GLY A 69 2.00 16.87 -3.65
C GLY A 69 2.41 16.34 -2.28
N SER A 70 1.77 16.79 -1.23
CA SER A 70 2.02 16.32 0.14
C SER A 70 1.23 15.06 0.49
N ARG A 71 0.40 14.56 -0.44
CA ARG A 71 -0.47 13.40 -0.19
C ARG A 71 0.01 12.17 -0.91
N LYS A 72 -0.36 11.02 -0.37
CA LYS A 72 -0.22 9.74 -1.03
C LYS A 72 -1.59 9.31 -1.53
N ARG A 73 -1.68 9.06 -2.83
CA ARG A 73 -2.92 8.59 -3.45
C ARG A 73 -2.90 7.07 -3.51
N ILE A 74 -3.76 6.43 -2.73
CA ILE A 74 -3.86 4.96 -2.69
C ILE A 74 -4.64 4.49 -3.92
N ILE A 75 -4.08 3.51 -4.62
CA ILE A 75 -4.65 2.94 -5.85
C ILE A 75 -5.20 1.55 -5.59
N SER A 76 -4.46 0.72 -4.85
CA SER A 76 -4.90 -0.62 -4.47
C SER A 76 -4.16 -1.09 -3.23
N ALA A 77 -4.71 -2.10 -2.58
CA ALA A 77 -4.11 -2.69 -1.39
C ALA A 77 -4.48 -4.16 -1.32
N ARG A 78 -3.53 -4.99 -0.95
CA ARG A 78 -3.71 -6.43 -0.85
C ARG A 78 -2.79 -6.98 0.23
N ARG A 79 -2.98 -8.23 0.59
CA ARG A 79 -2.03 -8.91 1.47
C ARG A 79 -0.73 -9.10 0.71
N ALA A 80 0.37 -9.06 1.43
CA ALA A 80 1.70 -9.27 0.86
C ALA A 80 1.82 -10.69 0.30
N SER A 81 2.52 -10.84 -0.83
CA SER A 81 2.86 -12.14 -1.38
C SER A 81 3.95 -12.80 -0.53
N GLN A 82 4.20 -14.09 -0.75
CA GLN A 82 5.27 -14.79 -0.04
C GLN A 82 6.62 -14.13 -0.29
N ARG A 83 6.88 -13.72 -1.52
CA ARG A 83 8.11 -13.01 -1.87
C ARG A 83 8.24 -11.70 -1.09
N GLU A 84 7.17 -10.94 -1.00
CA GLU A 84 7.16 -9.68 -0.26
C GLU A 84 7.37 -9.90 1.23
N LYS A 85 6.79 -10.95 1.78
CA LYS A 85 7.00 -11.32 3.19
C LYS A 85 8.46 -11.65 3.45
N THR A 86 9.09 -12.38 2.54
CA THR A 86 10.50 -12.75 2.65
C THR A 86 11.38 -11.50 2.58
N GLU A 87 11.13 -10.62 1.63
CA GLU A 87 11.87 -9.37 1.49
C GLU A 87 11.75 -8.49 2.73
N TYR A 88 10.53 -8.38 3.27
CA TYR A 88 10.31 -7.62 4.49
C TYR A 88 11.09 -8.21 5.67
N SER A 89 11.06 -9.52 5.84
CA SER A 89 11.81 -10.22 6.89
C SER A 89 13.31 -10.01 6.76
N GLU A 90 13.84 -10.16 5.55
CA GLU A 90 15.27 -10.01 5.29
C GLU A 90 15.77 -8.59 5.55
N GLN A 91 14.98 -7.60 5.19
CA GLN A 91 15.33 -6.20 5.43
C GLN A 91 15.32 -5.85 6.91
N ASN A 92 14.60 -6.60 7.72
CA ASN A 92 14.36 -6.29 9.13
C ASN A 92 14.99 -7.30 10.11
N THR A 93 15.95 -8.07 9.63
CA THR A 93 16.71 -8.97 10.53
C THR A 93 17.97 -8.32 11.06
#